data_8750b8e9238fa359b27671dfef6be5a8
#
_entry.id   8750b8e9238fa359b27671dfef6be5a8
#
_cell.length_a   1.000
_cell.length_b   1.000
_cell.length_c   1.000
_cell.angle_alpha   90.00
_cell.angle_beta   90.00
_cell.angle_gamma   90.00
#
_symmetry.space_group_name_H-M   'P 1'
#
loop_
_entity.id
_entity.type
_entity.pdbx_description
1 polymer ?
#
loop_
_entity_poly.entity_id
_entity_poly.type
_entity_poly.pdbx_seq_one_letter_code
_entity_poly.pdbx_strand_id
1 'polypeptide(L)'
;MKVLTIVGTRPELIKLSQVIKKLDKFTDHVLAHTGQNHDFELNEVFFKDLSIRKPNYFLNCAENNFAYTIANIIKKTYDLIKEIKPDAILIYGDTNSCLSVIAAKRMKIPVFHMEAGNRCFDERVPEELNRKIVDHLSDINMPISDHAKKYLENEGISPNTIIKVGSSMYEVLKVQEKEINKSKILNELKLVKSKYFVVSLHREENVDTFEKLKSIVSILNSVVVEYDFSIVFSIHPRTKKRLKEFDLLDKMNSKIIKMKPLGFNDYIKLQKDAACTISDSGTISEESSILKFPAITIRESHERPEAMDEGTVIMSGLNCDNVLRSIKVVMEDRNFNITKDYKVENLSSKIIKIILSYTHYVNNFIWKKNQKY
;
A
#
# COMPACT_ATOMS: atom_id res chain seq x y z
N MET A 1 -3.78 4.87 27.71
CA MET A 1 -4.13 3.71 26.87
C MET A 1 -2.93 3.39 26.01
N LYS A 2 -2.49 2.14 26.07
CA LYS A 2 -1.34 1.65 25.28
C LYS A 2 -1.83 1.04 23.97
N VAL A 3 -1.34 1.55 22.84
CA VAL A 3 -1.71 1.08 21.50
C VAL A 3 -0.48 0.51 20.81
N LEU A 4 -0.57 -0.74 20.34
CA LEU A 4 0.44 -1.38 19.52
C LEU A 4 0.05 -1.24 18.04
N THR A 5 0.90 -0.61 17.23
CA THR A 5 0.76 -0.62 15.77
C THR A 5 1.78 -1.59 15.18
N ILE A 6 1.33 -2.51 14.32
CA ILE A 6 2.17 -3.49 13.64
C ILE A 6 2.23 -3.17 12.15
N VAL A 7 3.45 -3.05 11.63
CA VAL A 7 3.74 -2.79 10.22
C VAL A 7 4.83 -3.74 9.73
N GLY A 8 4.92 -3.94 8.42
CA GLY A 8 5.95 -4.82 7.84
C GLY A 8 6.46 -4.37 6.48
N THR A 9 5.83 -3.35 5.90
CA THR A 9 6.18 -2.87 4.55
C THR A 9 6.15 -1.35 4.45
N ARG A 10 6.78 -0.83 3.39
CA ARG A 10 6.81 0.61 3.09
C ARG A 10 5.42 1.22 2.86
N PRO A 11 4.51 0.60 2.06
CA PRO A 11 3.17 1.14 1.90
C PRO A 11 2.42 1.33 3.21
N GLU A 12 2.54 0.40 4.15
CA GLU A 12 1.93 0.52 5.47
C GLU A 12 2.48 1.72 6.24
N LEU A 13 3.82 1.91 6.26
CA LEU A 13 4.46 3.06 6.91
C LEU A 13 4.02 4.39 6.29
N ILE A 14 3.95 4.47 4.94
CA ILE A 14 3.49 5.66 4.23
C ILE A 14 2.06 5.97 4.64
N LYS A 15 1.17 5.02 4.49
CA LYS A 15 -0.27 5.19 4.73
C LYS A 15 -0.61 5.45 6.19
N LEU A 16 0.15 4.89 7.13
CA LEU A 16 -0.01 5.11 8.56
C LEU A 16 0.76 6.32 9.10
N SER A 17 1.58 7.00 8.32
CA SER A 17 2.50 8.03 8.82
C SER A 17 1.82 9.11 9.68
N GLN A 18 0.66 9.61 9.26
CA GLN A 18 -0.07 10.63 10.03
C GLN A 18 -0.81 10.02 11.24
N VAL A 19 -1.27 8.77 11.13
CA VAL A 19 -1.89 8.03 12.25
C VAL A 19 -0.85 7.75 13.33
N ILE A 20 0.36 7.32 12.96
CA ILE A 20 1.49 7.10 13.89
C ILE A 20 1.78 8.37 14.69
N LYS A 21 1.92 9.53 14.02
CA LYS A 21 2.15 10.83 14.70
C LYS A 21 1.03 11.19 15.69
N LYS A 22 -0.22 10.88 15.34
CA LYS A 22 -1.36 11.13 16.23
C LYS A 22 -1.40 10.16 17.40
N LEU A 23 -1.11 8.87 17.17
CA LEU A 23 -0.99 7.89 18.27
C LEU A 23 0.14 8.26 19.21
N ASP A 24 1.30 8.65 18.72
CA ASP A 24 2.45 9.12 19.52
C ASP A 24 2.08 10.32 20.41
N LYS A 25 1.19 11.18 19.91
CA LYS A 25 0.77 12.38 20.66
C LYS A 25 -0.25 12.10 21.76
N PHE A 26 -1.17 11.15 21.54
CA PHE A 26 -2.39 11.01 22.36
C PHE A 26 -2.48 9.69 23.13
N THR A 27 -1.54 8.75 22.91
CA THR A 27 -1.54 7.42 23.54
C THR A 27 -0.13 7.04 23.98
N ASP A 28 -0.02 6.00 24.80
CA ASP A 28 1.24 5.27 25.01
C ASP A 28 1.45 4.35 23.80
N HIS A 29 2.04 4.92 22.72
CA HIS A 29 2.10 4.27 21.43
C HIS A 29 3.38 3.45 21.26
N VAL A 30 3.22 2.18 20.92
CA VAL A 30 4.28 1.26 20.57
C VAL A 30 4.16 0.93 19.08
N LEU A 31 5.23 1.19 18.31
CA LEU A 31 5.34 0.83 16.90
C LEU A 31 6.27 -0.38 16.76
N ALA A 32 5.76 -1.47 16.20
CA ALA A 32 6.53 -2.67 15.90
C ALA A 32 6.59 -2.91 14.38
N HIS A 33 7.79 -3.24 13.88
CA HIS A 33 8.00 -3.63 12.49
C HIS A 33 8.30 -5.12 12.43
N THR A 34 7.55 -5.88 11.64
CA THR A 34 7.72 -7.34 11.54
C THR A 34 9.03 -7.74 10.89
N GLY A 35 9.57 -6.91 9.99
CA GLY A 35 10.76 -7.26 9.22
C GLY A 35 10.51 -8.47 8.32
N GLN A 36 9.30 -8.57 7.74
CA GLN A 36 8.93 -9.68 6.86
C GLN A 36 9.70 -9.71 5.53
N ASN A 37 10.37 -8.63 5.17
CA ASN A 37 11.23 -8.51 4.00
C ASN A 37 12.65 -8.13 4.44
N HIS A 38 13.68 -8.63 3.75
CA HIS A 38 15.08 -8.37 4.06
C HIS A 38 15.57 -6.94 3.73
N ASP A 39 14.75 -6.10 3.08
CA ASP A 39 15.12 -4.77 2.58
C ASP A 39 15.00 -3.65 3.63
N PHE A 40 15.59 -3.84 4.81
CA PHE A 40 15.51 -2.85 5.90
C PHE A 40 16.17 -1.51 5.53
N GLU A 41 17.28 -1.52 4.79
CA GLU A 41 17.99 -0.29 4.38
C GLU A 41 17.11 0.65 3.54
N LEU A 42 16.16 0.11 2.79
CA LEU A 42 15.19 0.90 2.04
C LEU A 42 14.15 1.61 2.92
N ASN A 43 14.00 1.21 4.18
CA ASN A 43 13.03 1.80 5.11
C ASN A 43 13.51 3.10 5.76
N GLU A 44 14.82 3.31 5.96
CA GLU A 44 15.35 4.51 6.65
C GLU A 44 14.99 5.81 5.92
N VAL A 45 15.04 5.81 4.59
CA VAL A 45 14.66 6.99 3.78
C VAL A 45 13.20 7.38 4.03
N PHE A 46 12.30 6.40 4.17
CA PHE A 46 10.88 6.66 4.42
C PHE A 46 10.60 7.22 5.81
N PHE A 47 11.31 6.77 6.85
CA PHE A 47 11.17 7.37 8.19
C PHE A 47 11.57 8.85 8.17
N LYS A 48 12.63 9.19 7.45
CA LYS A 48 13.08 10.58 7.28
C LYS A 48 12.09 11.40 6.45
N ASP A 49 11.71 10.93 5.26
CA ASP A 49 10.82 11.62 4.34
C ASP A 49 9.47 11.92 5.00
N LEU A 50 8.92 10.95 5.70
CA LEU A 50 7.62 11.07 6.35
C LEU A 50 7.69 11.71 7.73
N SER A 51 8.89 12.00 8.24
CA SER A 51 9.13 12.56 9.59
C SER A 51 8.43 11.73 10.67
N ILE A 52 8.57 10.41 10.62
CA ILE A 52 8.10 9.47 11.64
C ILE A 52 9.29 8.85 12.36
N ARG A 53 9.09 8.51 13.62
CA ARG A 53 10.14 7.85 14.42
C ARG A 53 10.39 6.42 13.96
N LYS A 54 11.56 5.88 14.29
CA LYS A 54 11.86 4.46 14.11
C LYS A 54 10.93 3.59 14.98
N PRO A 55 10.66 2.34 14.59
CA PRO A 55 9.91 1.41 15.43
C PRO A 55 10.59 1.19 16.79
N ASN A 56 9.77 0.97 17.83
CA ASN A 56 10.26 0.55 19.15
C ASN A 56 10.82 -0.88 19.10
N TYR A 57 10.19 -1.72 18.29
CA TYR A 57 10.56 -3.12 18.13
C TYR A 57 10.72 -3.49 16.66
N PHE A 58 11.79 -4.22 16.35
CA PHE A 58 12.02 -4.81 15.05
C PHE A 58 12.05 -6.34 15.22
N LEU A 59 11.01 -7.04 14.74
CA LEU A 59 10.77 -8.44 15.07
C LEU A 59 11.61 -9.43 14.25
N ASN A 60 12.19 -9.02 13.12
CA ASN A 60 13.00 -9.88 12.26
C ASN A 60 12.29 -11.21 11.93
N CYS A 61 11.11 -11.12 11.31
CA CYS A 61 10.29 -12.30 11.02
C CYS A 61 10.63 -12.98 9.69
N ALA A 62 11.39 -12.31 8.79
CA ALA A 62 11.73 -12.85 7.49
C ALA A 62 12.45 -14.19 7.56
N GLU A 63 12.02 -15.13 6.74
CA GLU A 63 12.63 -16.47 6.55
C GLU A 63 12.65 -16.81 5.07
N ASN A 64 13.36 -17.89 4.71
CA ASN A 64 13.45 -18.36 3.33
C ASN A 64 12.13 -18.94 2.78
N ASN A 65 11.16 -19.19 3.66
CA ASN A 65 9.87 -19.77 3.33
C ASN A 65 8.75 -18.92 3.93
N PHE A 66 7.69 -18.68 3.15
CA PHE A 66 6.55 -17.89 3.60
C PHE A 66 5.87 -18.45 4.85
N ALA A 67 5.79 -19.78 4.98
CA ALA A 67 5.15 -20.42 6.13
C ALA A 67 5.92 -20.15 7.43
N TYR A 68 7.25 -20.19 7.40
CA TYR A 68 8.08 -19.86 8.56
C TYR A 68 8.04 -18.36 8.86
N THR A 69 8.00 -17.50 7.85
CA THR A 69 7.80 -16.05 8.05
C THR A 69 6.48 -15.77 8.76
N ILE A 70 5.39 -16.39 8.35
CA ILE A 70 4.07 -16.27 8.98
C ILE A 70 4.11 -16.80 10.43
N ALA A 71 4.68 -17.98 10.63
CA ALA A 71 4.83 -18.56 11.96
C ALA A 71 5.62 -17.63 12.91
N ASN A 72 6.71 -17.03 12.44
CA ASN A 72 7.48 -16.05 13.19
C ASN A 72 6.69 -14.77 13.50
N ILE A 73 5.89 -14.27 12.55
CA ILE A 73 5.01 -13.12 12.78
C ILE A 73 4.06 -13.40 13.94
N ILE A 74 3.36 -14.54 13.91
CA ILE A 74 2.41 -14.91 14.95
C ILE A 74 3.12 -15.09 16.29
N LYS A 75 4.22 -15.88 16.33
CA LYS A 75 4.97 -16.16 17.54
C LYS A 75 5.54 -14.90 18.19
N LYS A 76 6.30 -14.11 17.42
CA LYS A 76 6.97 -12.92 17.95
C LYS A 76 5.97 -11.81 18.32
N THR A 77 4.84 -11.73 17.62
CA THR A 77 3.73 -10.85 18.04
C THR A 77 3.14 -11.31 19.37
N TYR A 78 2.91 -12.60 19.56
CA TYR A 78 2.44 -13.15 20.85
C TYR A 78 3.39 -12.78 21.99
N ASP A 79 4.70 -13.00 21.80
CA ASP A 79 5.73 -12.70 22.81
C ASP A 79 5.75 -11.20 23.13
N LEU A 80 5.69 -10.33 22.11
CA LEU A 80 5.62 -8.88 22.28
C LEU A 80 4.37 -8.44 23.04
N ILE A 81 3.18 -8.96 22.68
CA ILE A 81 1.93 -8.63 23.39
C ILE A 81 2.01 -9.03 24.86
N LYS A 82 2.61 -10.17 25.17
CA LYS A 82 2.80 -10.64 26.55
C LYS A 82 3.70 -9.69 27.36
N GLU A 83 4.74 -9.16 26.72
CA GLU A 83 5.69 -8.21 27.31
C GLU A 83 5.04 -6.85 27.57
N ILE A 84 4.47 -6.22 26.53
CA ILE A 84 4.02 -4.81 26.61
C ILE A 84 2.58 -4.63 27.08
N LYS A 85 1.74 -5.68 27.01
CA LYS A 85 0.33 -5.71 27.42
C LYS A 85 -0.46 -4.53 26.86
N PRO A 86 -0.66 -4.42 25.53
CA PRO A 86 -1.36 -3.30 24.92
C PRO A 86 -2.86 -3.40 25.20
N ASP A 87 -3.54 -2.25 25.26
CA ASP A 87 -4.99 -2.15 25.38
C ASP A 87 -5.69 -2.37 24.04
N ALA A 88 -5.01 -2.06 22.92
CA ALA A 88 -5.51 -2.19 21.55
C ALA A 88 -4.37 -2.41 20.56
N ILE A 89 -4.69 -3.03 19.42
CA ILE A 89 -3.76 -3.25 18.31
C ILE A 89 -4.34 -2.64 17.05
N LEU A 90 -3.51 -1.88 16.32
CA LEU A 90 -3.81 -1.36 14.99
C LEU A 90 -3.03 -2.12 13.93
N ILE A 91 -3.73 -2.63 12.93
CA ILE A 91 -3.19 -3.34 11.76
C ILE A 91 -3.63 -2.60 10.50
N TYR A 92 -2.78 -2.60 9.47
CA TYR A 92 -3.07 -1.99 8.18
C TYR A 92 -2.91 -3.00 7.04
N GLY A 93 -3.90 -3.05 6.15
CA GLY A 93 -3.82 -3.78 4.87
C GLY A 93 -3.72 -5.30 5.02
N ASP A 94 -3.02 -5.90 4.06
CA ASP A 94 -3.17 -7.31 3.72
C ASP A 94 -1.83 -8.08 3.58
N THR A 95 -0.71 -7.44 3.90
CA THR A 95 0.59 -8.12 3.88
C THR A 95 0.66 -9.19 4.97
N ASN A 96 1.66 -10.08 4.93
CA ASN A 96 1.78 -11.13 5.95
C ASN A 96 1.79 -10.59 7.39
N SER A 97 2.19 -9.33 7.59
CA SER A 97 2.16 -8.68 8.92
C SER A 97 0.76 -8.62 9.52
N CYS A 98 -0.30 -8.58 8.70
CA CYS A 98 -1.68 -8.56 9.18
C CYS A 98 -2.05 -9.85 9.93
N LEU A 99 -1.36 -10.97 9.66
CA LEU A 99 -1.60 -12.25 10.34
C LEU A 99 -1.20 -12.24 11.84
N SER A 100 -0.54 -11.18 12.29
CA SER A 100 -0.39 -10.85 13.72
C SER A 100 -1.75 -10.78 14.45
N VAL A 101 -2.85 -10.53 13.71
CA VAL A 101 -4.23 -10.59 14.24
C VAL A 101 -4.53 -11.88 14.98
N ILE A 102 -3.96 -13.02 14.56
CA ILE A 102 -4.20 -14.33 15.17
C ILE A 102 -3.73 -14.33 16.63
N ALA A 103 -2.51 -13.83 16.89
CA ALA A 103 -1.98 -13.71 18.23
C ALA A 103 -2.80 -12.73 19.07
N ALA A 104 -3.10 -11.57 18.53
CA ALA A 104 -3.88 -10.52 19.19
C ALA A 104 -5.27 -11.01 19.60
N LYS A 105 -5.98 -11.65 18.68
CA LYS A 105 -7.34 -12.18 18.91
C LYS A 105 -7.33 -13.28 19.98
N ARG A 106 -6.37 -14.20 19.92
CA ARG A 106 -6.24 -15.27 20.94
C ARG A 106 -5.94 -14.73 22.33
N MET A 107 -5.25 -13.59 22.42
CA MET A 107 -4.96 -12.92 23.70
C MET A 107 -6.07 -11.93 24.14
N LYS A 108 -7.20 -11.88 23.41
CA LYS A 108 -8.35 -11.03 23.70
C LYS A 108 -7.99 -9.54 23.75
N ILE A 109 -7.08 -9.10 22.86
CA ILE A 109 -6.75 -7.69 22.67
C ILE A 109 -7.63 -7.15 21.54
N PRO A 110 -8.33 -6.02 21.73
CA PRO A 110 -9.12 -5.36 20.68
C PRO A 110 -8.28 -5.07 19.43
N VAL A 111 -8.73 -5.53 18.26
CA VAL A 111 -8.04 -5.38 16.98
C VAL A 111 -8.80 -4.43 16.08
N PHE A 112 -8.10 -3.41 15.60
CA PHE A 112 -8.55 -2.39 14.64
C PHE A 112 -7.83 -2.63 13.31
N HIS A 113 -8.58 -2.86 12.24
CA HIS A 113 -8.01 -3.12 10.91
C HIS A 113 -8.36 -1.99 9.94
N MET A 114 -7.35 -1.24 9.50
CA MET A 114 -7.48 -0.25 8.43
C MET A 114 -7.27 -0.87 7.05
N GLU A 115 -7.89 -0.32 6.04
CA GLU A 115 -7.95 -0.84 4.67
C GLU A 115 -8.67 -2.19 4.58
N ALA A 116 -9.62 -2.41 5.48
CA ALA A 116 -10.44 -3.62 5.55
C ALA A 116 -11.41 -3.73 4.37
N GLY A 117 -11.78 -4.95 4.02
CA GLY A 117 -12.84 -5.24 3.05
C GLY A 117 -12.44 -5.12 1.58
N ASN A 118 -11.19 -4.86 1.25
CA ASN A 118 -10.74 -4.90 -0.14
C ASN A 118 -10.79 -6.33 -0.68
N ARG A 119 -11.30 -6.50 -1.91
CA ARG A 119 -11.36 -7.79 -2.61
C ARG A 119 -10.95 -7.61 -4.07
N CYS A 120 -10.14 -8.52 -4.58
CA CYS A 120 -9.88 -8.65 -6.02
C CYS A 120 -10.54 -9.90 -6.62
N PHE A 121 -11.13 -10.76 -5.78
CA PHE A 121 -11.80 -12.02 -6.18
C PHE A 121 -10.90 -12.95 -7.01
N ASP A 122 -9.60 -12.88 -6.78
CA ASP A 122 -8.59 -13.70 -7.44
C ASP A 122 -7.71 -14.38 -6.36
N GLU A 123 -7.97 -15.65 -6.11
CA GLU A 123 -7.28 -16.42 -5.06
C GLU A 123 -5.84 -16.81 -5.44
N ARG A 124 -5.40 -16.50 -6.66
CA ARG A 124 -3.99 -16.61 -7.05
C ARG A 124 -3.13 -15.53 -6.37
N VAL A 125 -3.77 -14.47 -5.87
CA VAL A 125 -3.14 -13.38 -5.14
C VAL A 125 -3.06 -13.72 -3.66
N PRO A 126 -1.86 -13.93 -3.06
CA PRO A 126 -1.73 -14.34 -1.65
C PRO A 126 -2.40 -13.38 -0.67
N GLU A 127 -2.41 -12.09 -1.00
CA GLU A 127 -3.06 -11.06 -0.19
C GLU A 127 -4.57 -11.22 -0.08
N GLU A 128 -5.23 -11.88 -1.06
CA GLU A 128 -6.68 -12.13 -0.98
C GLU A 128 -7.04 -13.06 0.18
N LEU A 129 -6.21 -14.06 0.43
CA LEU A 129 -6.35 -14.94 1.60
C LEU A 129 -6.13 -14.17 2.90
N ASN A 130 -5.10 -13.35 2.96
CA ASN A 130 -4.77 -12.54 4.12
C ASN A 130 -5.92 -11.57 4.46
N ARG A 131 -6.54 -10.92 3.46
CA ARG A 131 -7.70 -10.03 3.62
C ARG A 131 -8.85 -10.72 4.32
N LYS A 132 -9.25 -11.90 3.82
CA LYS A 132 -10.32 -12.70 4.42
C LYS A 132 -10.01 -13.03 5.88
N ILE A 133 -8.80 -13.47 6.18
CA ILE A 133 -8.39 -13.82 7.55
C ILE A 133 -8.42 -12.59 8.47
N VAL A 134 -7.78 -11.50 8.09
CA VAL A 134 -7.65 -10.34 8.97
C VAL A 134 -8.99 -9.64 9.20
N ASP A 135 -9.84 -9.54 8.17
CA ASP A 135 -11.15 -8.92 8.27
C ASP A 135 -12.06 -9.67 9.24
N HIS A 136 -12.11 -11.00 9.14
CA HIS A 136 -12.96 -11.83 10.01
C HIS A 136 -12.45 -11.96 11.45
N LEU A 137 -11.14 -11.80 11.66
CA LEU A 137 -10.57 -11.84 13.01
C LEU A 137 -10.52 -10.47 13.69
N SER A 138 -10.61 -9.37 12.96
CA SER A 138 -10.61 -8.04 13.54
C SER A 138 -11.92 -7.71 14.26
N ASP A 139 -11.82 -6.92 15.33
CA ASP A 139 -13.00 -6.50 16.11
C ASP A 139 -13.66 -5.28 15.48
N ILE A 140 -12.87 -4.37 14.89
CA ILE A 140 -13.35 -3.19 14.18
C ILE A 140 -12.66 -3.11 12.82
N ASN A 141 -13.45 -3.19 11.77
CA ASN A 141 -13.02 -3.05 10.39
C ASN A 141 -13.22 -1.62 9.89
N MET A 142 -12.18 -1.04 9.34
CA MET A 142 -12.16 0.35 8.87
C MET A 142 -11.89 0.40 7.35
N PRO A 143 -12.91 0.14 6.52
CA PRO A 143 -12.80 0.15 5.06
C PRO A 143 -12.55 1.56 4.52
N ILE A 144 -11.90 1.61 3.34
CA ILE A 144 -11.68 2.84 2.59
C ILE A 144 -12.97 3.30 1.91
N SER A 145 -13.66 2.39 1.22
CA SER A 145 -14.75 2.71 0.30
C SER A 145 -16.07 2.07 0.69
N ASP A 146 -17.15 2.55 0.07
CA ASP A 146 -18.46 1.93 0.21
C ASP A 146 -18.50 0.52 -0.41
N HIS A 147 -17.72 0.26 -1.46
CA HIS A 147 -17.54 -1.08 -2.02
C HIS A 147 -16.95 -2.04 -0.99
N ALA A 148 -15.82 -1.66 -0.38
CA ALA A 148 -15.16 -2.47 0.64
C ALA A 148 -16.08 -2.71 1.86
N LYS A 149 -16.81 -1.69 2.30
CA LYS A 149 -17.83 -1.84 3.34
C LYS A 149 -18.88 -2.87 2.98
N LYS A 150 -19.44 -2.79 1.76
CA LYS A 150 -20.47 -3.72 1.26
C LYS A 150 -19.94 -5.15 1.16
N TYR A 151 -18.69 -5.36 0.79
CA TYR A 151 -18.10 -6.70 0.75
C TYR A 151 -18.06 -7.31 2.16
N LEU A 152 -17.61 -6.55 3.17
CA LEU A 152 -17.61 -7.01 4.56
C LEU A 152 -19.02 -7.37 5.06
N GLU A 153 -20.04 -6.55 4.76
CA GLU A 153 -21.43 -6.80 5.11
C GLU A 153 -21.96 -8.07 4.44
N ASN A 154 -21.64 -8.27 3.15
CA ASN A 154 -22.05 -9.47 2.40
C ASN A 154 -21.34 -10.75 2.92
N GLU A 155 -20.16 -10.64 3.50
CA GLU A 155 -19.45 -11.75 4.13
C GLU A 155 -19.91 -12.01 5.58
N GLY A 156 -20.95 -11.32 6.03
CA GLY A 156 -21.60 -11.55 7.33
C GLY A 156 -20.95 -10.84 8.51
N ILE A 157 -20.05 -9.88 8.27
CA ILE A 157 -19.49 -9.06 9.34
C ILE A 157 -20.53 -8.03 9.80
N SER A 158 -20.70 -7.93 11.12
CA SER A 158 -21.72 -7.05 11.71
C SER A 158 -21.51 -5.58 11.31
N PRO A 159 -22.54 -4.88 10.78
CA PRO A 159 -22.44 -3.48 10.39
C PRO A 159 -21.98 -2.55 11.54
N ASN A 160 -22.28 -2.91 12.81
CA ASN A 160 -21.86 -2.13 13.99
C ASN A 160 -20.35 -2.13 14.23
N THR A 161 -19.62 -3.05 13.59
CA THR A 161 -18.16 -3.19 13.68
C THR A 161 -17.43 -2.72 12.43
N ILE A 162 -18.18 -2.17 11.45
CA ILE A 162 -17.65 -1.66 10.20
C ILE A 162 -17.77 -0.14 10.17
N ILE A 163 -16.64 0.57 10.20
CA ILE A 163 -16.61 2.04 10.25
C ILE A 163 -15.83 2.56 9.05
N LYS A 164 -16.53 3.02 8.01
CA LYS A 164 -15.85 3.57 6.82
C LYS A 164 -15.05 4.82 7.19
N VAL A 165 -13.77 4.80 6.87
CA VAL A 165 -12.84 5.88 7.21
C VAL A 165 -12.32 6.66 6.01
N GLY A 166 -12.24 6.04 4.84
CA GLY A 166 -11.63 6.60 3.64
C GLY A 166 -10.14 6.31 3.53
N SER A 167 -9.49 6.82 2.46
CA SER A 167 -8.06 6.64 2.24
C SER A 167 -7.22 7.61 3.08
N SER A 168 -6.10 7.11 3.62
CA SER A 168 -5.11 7.93 4.32
C SER A 168 -4.21 8.72 3.37
N MET A 169 -4.16 8.36 2.09
CA MET A 169 -3.23 8.97 1.13
C MET A 169 -3.44 10.46 0.94
N TYR A 170 -4.69 10.94 1.01
CA TYR A 170 -4.95 12.38 0.86
C TYR A 170 -4.26 13.22 1.95
N GLU A 171 -4.42 12.80 3.22
CA GLU A 171 -3.78 13.48 4.35
C GLU A 171 -2.25 13.41 4.25
N VAL A 172 -1.70 12.25 3.87
CA VAL A 172 -0.26 12.05 3.67
C VAL A 172 0.28 12.97 2.57
N LEU A 173 -0.34 12.96 1.39
CA LEU A 173 0.09 13.78 0.24
C LEU A 173 -0.03 15.27 0.53
N LYS A 174 -1.10 15.71 1.22
CA LYS A 174 -1.29 17.11 1.61
C LYS A 174 -0.22 17.58 2.59
N VAL A 175 0.12 16.77 3.59
CA VAL A 175 1.20 17.10 4.55
C VAL A 175 2.56 17.15 3.87
N GLN A 176 2.82 16.26 2.91
CA GLN A 176 4.10 16.18 2.21
C GLN A 176 4.21 17.12 0.98
N GLU A 177 3.16 17.84 0.62
CA GLU A 177 3.09 18.63 -0.61
C GLU A 177 4.28 19.60 -0.78
N LYS A 178 4.70 20.27 0.30
CA LYS A 178 5.83 21.19 0.28
C LYS A 178 7.14 20.48 -0.05
N GLU A 179 7.40 19.33 0.57
CA GLU A 179 8.63 18.57 0.35
C GLU A 179 8.64 17.89 -1.03
N ILE A 180 7.50 17.38 -1.49
CA ILE A 180 7.33 16.88 -2.86
C ILE A 180 7.67 17.97 -3.88
N ASN A 181 7.17 19.20 -3.68
CA ASN A 181 7.42 20.31 -4.61
C ASN A 181 8.88 20.81 -4.58
N LYS A 182 9.60 20.62 -3.48
CA LYS A 182 11.05 20.95 -3.35
C LYS A 182 11.97 19.93 -4.01
N SER A 183 11.48 18.74 -4.34
CA SER A 183 12.30 17.69 -4.94
C SER A 183 12.97 18.18 -6.24
N LYS A 184 14.27 17.90 -6.36
CA LYS A 184 15.10 18.26 -7.51
C LYS A 184 15.30 17.08 -8.48
N ILE A 185 14.58 15.98 -8.27
CA ILE A 185 14.76 14.72 -9.01
C ILE A 185 14.67 14.88 -10.52
N LEU A 186 13.80 15.76 -11.03
CA LEU A 186 13.71 16.01 -12.48
C LEU A 186 15.02 16.61 -13.03
N ASN A 187 15.62 17.56 -12.29
CA ASN A 187 16.89 18.18 -12.68
C ASN A 187 18.04 17.18 -12.62
N GLU A 188 18.09 16.37 -11.57
CA GLU A 188 19.11 15.32 -11.38
C GLU A 188 19.07 14.29 -12.51
N LEU A 189 17.87 13.93 -12.98
CA LEU A 189 17.68 13.01 -14.09
C LEU A 189 17.62 13.68 -15.46
N LYS A 190 17.77 15.00 -15.53
CA LYS A 190 17.67 15.80 -16.77
C LYS A 190 16.35 15.59 -17.52
N LEU A 191 15.26 15.47 -16.78
CA LEU A 191 13.92 15.22 -17.31
C LEU A 191 13.18 16.54 -17.54
N VAL A 192 12.33 16.56 -18.59
CA VAL A 192 11.43 17.65 -18.87
C VAL A 192 10.02 17.23 -18.46
N LYS A 193 9.34 18.07 -17.70
CA LYS A 193 7.95 17.85 -17.26
C LYS A 193 7.06 17.45 -18.44
N SER A 194 6.22 16.45 -18.23
CA SER A 194 5.30 15.86 -19.22
C SER A 194 5.97 15.28 -20.48
N LYS A 195 7.30 15.04 -20.45
CA LYS A 195 8.04 14.40 -21.55
C LYS A 195 8.83 13.16 -21.09
N TYR A 196 8.30 12.43 -20.13
CA TYR A 196 8.83 11.14 -19.68
C TYR A 196 7.73 10.30 -19.06
N PHE A 197 7.95 9.00 -18.98
CA PHE A 197 7.09 8.06 -18.29
C PHE A 197 7.72 7.60 -16.98
N VAL A 198 6.89 7.25 -16.00
CA VAL A 198 7.32 6.56 -14.79
C VAL A 198 6.78 5.14 -14.81
N VAL A 199 7.65 4.18 -14.50
CA VAL A 199 7.29 2.75 -14.43
C VAL A 199 7.68 2.18 -13.08
N SER A 200 6.75 1.45 -12.45
CA SER A 200 7.00 0.71 -11.22
C SER A 200 6.25 -0.63 -11.25
N LEU A 201 6.99 -1.72 -11.30
CA LEU A 201 6.47 -3.08 -11.44
C LEU A 201 7.17 -4.00 -10.44
N HIS A 202 6.38 -4.69 -9.62
CA HIS A 202 6.91 -5.54 -8.55
C HIS A 202 6.02 -6.73 -8.18
N ARG A 203 4.80 -6.81 -8.73
CA ARG A 203 3.86 -7.89 -8.43
C ARG A 203 4.35 -9.22 -8.96
N GLU A 204 4.22 -10.27 -8.13
CA GLU A 204 4.67 -11.63 -8.45
C GLU A 204 4.07 -12.12 -9.75
N GLU A 205 2.77 -11.92 -9.90
CA GLU A 205 2.02 -12.33 -11.09
C GLU A 205 2.54 -11.70 -12.38
N ASN A 206 3.26 -10.57 -12.33
CA ASN A 206 3.80 -9.88 -13.51
C ASN A 206 5.29 -10.16 -13.76
N VAL A 207 6.07 -10.44 -12.72
CA VAL A 207 7.54 -10.45 -12.85
C VAL A 207 8.18 -11.83 -12.70
N ASP A 208 7.46 -12.84 -12.24
CA ASP A 208 8.05 -14.14 -11.91
C ASP A 208 8.17 -15.09 -13.10
N THR A 209 7.42 -14.88 -14.18
CA THR A 209 7.54 -15.70 -15.40
C THR A 209 8.29 -14.99 -16.50
N PHE A 210 9.07 -15.76 -17.27
CA PHE A 210 9.85 -15.25 -18.40
C PHE A 210 8.96 -14.56 -19.44
N GLU A 211 7.83 -15.19 -19.79
CA GLU A 211 6.92 -14.71 -20.83
C GLU A 211 6.34 -13.34 -20.48
N LYS A 212 5.85 -13.17 -19.23
CA LYS A 212 5.29 -11.90 -18.79
C LYS A 212 6.34 -10.81 -18.69
N LEU A 213 7.52 -11.12 -18.14
CA LEU A 213 8.59 -10.15 -18.03
C LEU A 213 9.17 -9.74 -19.40
N LYS A 214 9.24 -10.68 -20.35
CA LYS A 214 9.59 -10.42 -21.74
C LYS A 214 8.56 -9.51 -22.41
N SER A 215 7.26 -9.75 -22.19
CA SER A 215 6.18 -8.89 -22.69
C SER A 215 6.29 -7.47 -22.12
N ILE A 216 6.54 -7.33 -20.82
CA ILE A 216 6.77 -6.04 -20.18
C ILE A 216 7.93 -5.29 -20.85
N VAL A 217 9.09 -5.93 -21.05
CA VAL A 217 10.24 -5.29 -21.71
C VAL A 217 9.88 -4.86 -23.14
N SER A 218 9.15 -5.70 -23.89
CA SER A 218 8.66 -5.37 -25.23
C SER A 218 7.73 -4.15 -25.20
N ILE A 219 6.76 -4.10 -24.28
CA ILE A 219 5.83 -3.00 -24.10
C ILE A 219 6.59 -1.69 -23.79
N LEU A 220 7.54 -1.72 -22.85
CA LEU A 220 8.32 -0.53 -22.49
C LEU A 220 9.15 -0.02 -23.67
N ASN A 221 9.74 -0.92 -24.47
CA ASN A 221 10.45 -0.54 -25.67
C ASN A 221 9.51 0.09 -26.72
N SER A 222 8.31 -0.47 -26.90
CA SER A 222 7.30 0.08 -27.81
C SER A 222 6.83 1.48 -27.37
N VAL A 223 6.65 1.71 -26.06
CA VAL A 223 6.32 3.04 -25.52
C VAL A 223 7.42 4.06 -25.83
N VAL A 224 8.71 3.67 -25.70
CA VAL A 224 9.83 4.56 -26.07
C VAL A 224 9.81 4.88 -27.55
N VAL A 225 9.54 3.90 -28.41
CA VAL A 225 9.50 4.10 -29.88
C VAL A 225 8.34 5.00 -30.29
N GLU A 226 7.14 4.78 -29.71
CA GLU A 226 5.93 5.54 -30.05
C GLU A 226 6.01 7.00 -29.66
N TYR A 227 6.50 7.31 -28.45
CA TYR A 227 6.48 8.68 -27.90
C TYR A 227 7.82 9.41 -27.98
N ASP A 228 8.90 8.71 -28.26
CA ASP A 228 10.28 9.22 -28.21
C ASP A 228 10.68 9.83 -26.85
N PHE A 229 10.01 9.44 -25.75
CA PHE A 229 10.25 9.91 -24.40
C PHE A 229 11.10 8.92 -23.59
N SER A 230 11.83 9.45 -22.59
CA SER A 230 12.51 8.60 -21.61
C SER A 230 11.51 7.91 -20.68
N ILE A 231 11.87 6.73 -20.20
CA ILE A 231 11.16 6.02 -19.15
C ILE A 231 12.03 5.97 -17.90
N VAL A 232 11.51 6.46 -16.77
CA VAL A 232 12.13 6.25 -15.45
C VAL A 232 11.55 4.96 -14.87
N PHE A 233 12.33 3.89 -14.89
CA PHE A 233 11.93 2.60 -14.33
C PHE A 233 12.48 2.42 -12.92
N SER A 234 11.62 2.62 -11.92
CA SER A 234 11.92 2.30 -10.51
C SER A 234 11.87 0.79 -10.32
N ILE A 235 13.03 0.14 -10.39
CA ILE A 235 13.12 -1.32 -10.41
C ILE A 235 13.24 -1.86 -8.99
N HIS A 236 12.23 -2.61 -8.55
CA HIS A 236 12.27 -3.36 -7.30
C HIS A 236 13.39 -4.42 -7.32
N PRO A 237 14.08 -4.73 -6.21
CA PRO A 237 15.14 -5.74 -6.15
C PRO A 237 14.75 -7.09 -6.77
N ARG A 238 13.52 -7.58 -6.48
CA ARG A 238 12.97 -8.81 -7.06
C ARG A 238 12.92 -8.74 -8.60
N THR A 239 12.32 -7.68 -9.13
CA THR A 239 12.22 -7.46 -10.58
C THR A 239 13.59 -7.38 -11.22
N LYS A 240 14.55 -6.70 -10.58
CA LYS A 240 15.94 -6.63 -11.07
C LYS A 240 16.61 -7.99 -11.13
N LYS A 241 16.39 -8.82 -10.10
CA LYS A 241 16.92 -10.19 -10.04
C LYS A 241 16.36 -11.02 -11.21
N ARG A 242 15.04 -11.00 -11.42
CA ARG A 242 14.39 -11.73 -12.53
C ARG A 242 14.82 -11.25 -13.90
N LEU A 243 14.92 -9.92 -14.11
CA LEU A 243 15.43 -9.35 -15.37
C LEU A 243 16.84 -9.82 -15.70
N LYS A 244 17.71 -9.99 -14.69
CA LYS A 244 19.05 -10.54 -14.85
C LYS A 244 19.02 -12.04 -15.15
N GLU A 245 18.26 -12.82 -14.38
CA GLU A 245 18.13 -14.26 -14.55
C GLU A 245 17.63 -14.65 -15.95
N PHE A 246 16.81 -13.79 -16.56
CA PHE A 246 16.21 -14.00 -17.88
C PHE A 246 16.93 -13.28 -19.03
N ASP A 247 18.08 -12.66 -18.79
CA ASP A 247 18.87 -11.89 -19.77
C ASP A 247 18.03 -10.82 -20.50
N LEU A 248 17.16 -10.12 -19.78
CA LEU A 248 16.26 -9.10 -20.33
C LEU A 248 16.75 -7.66 -20.08
N LEU A 249 17.71 -7.43 -19.19
CA LEU A 249 18.19 -6.08 -18.86
C LEU A 249 18.81 -5.35 -20.04
N ASP A 250 19.57 -6.07 -20.88
CA ASP A 250 20.28 -5.52 -22.03
C ASP A 250 19.39 -5.42 -23.28
N LYS A 251 18.17 -6.00 -23.21
CA LYS A 251 17.15 -5.89 -24.26
C LYS A 251 16.28 -4.65 -24.11
N MET A 252 16.45 -3.88 -23.03
CA MET A 252 15.74 -2.62 -22.81
C MET A 252 16.37 -1.48 -23.62
N ASN A 253 15.51 -0.64 -24.20
CA ASN A 253 15.92 0.56 -24.92
C ASN A 253 16.80 1.47 -24.02
N SER A 254 17.79 2.14 -24.64
CA SER A 254 18.74 3.03 -23.94
C SER A 254 18.08 4.23 -23.25
N LYS A 255 16.89 4.66 -23.70
CA LYS A 255 16.10 5.71 -23.04
C LYS A 255 15.37 5.24 -21.76
N ILE A 256 15.46 3.96 -21.40
CA ILE A 256 14.93 3.43 -20.15
C ILE A 256 15.97 3.60 -19.03
N ILE A 257 15.75 4.60 -18.20
CA ILE A 257 16.59 4.94 -17.04
C ILE A 257 16.25 3.98 -15.90
N LYS A 258 17.13 3.03 -15.63
CA LYS A 258 16.96 1.99 -14.62
C LYS A 258 17.40 2.53 -13.25
N MET A 259 16.48 2.69 -12.32
CA MET A 259 16.75 3.24 -10.98
C MET A 259 16.45 2.25 -9.86
N LYS A 260 17.14 2.40 -8.73
CA LYS A 260 16.71 1.80 -7.46
C LYS A 260 15.42 2.48 -6.99
N PRO A 261 14.62 1.82 -6.13
CA PRO A 261 13.47 2.47 -5.51
C PRO A 261 13.86 3.78 -4.84
N LEU A 262 13.08 4.82 -5.12
CA LEU A 262 13.28 6.18 -4.63
C LEU A 262 12.59 6.40 -3.28
N GLY A 263 12.93 7.49 -2.60
CA GLY A 263 12.18 8.01 -1.46
C GLY A 263 10.77 8.45 -1.88
N PHE A 264 9.90 8.65 -0.89
CA PHE A 264 8.48 8.97 -1.12
C PHE A 264 8.33 10.27 -1.91
N ASN A 265 8.98 11.34 -1.46
CA ASN A 265 8.80 12.67 -2.05
C ASN A 265 9.28 12.74 -3.50
N ASP A 266 10.43 12.13 -3.81
CA ASP A 266 10.98 12.10 -5.17
C ASP A 266 10.13 11.25 -6.11
N TYR A 267 9.65 10.10 -5.61
CA TYR A 267 8.80 9.21 -6.40
C TYR A 267 7.46 9.87 -6.75
N ILE A 268 6.78 10.50 -5.78
CA ILE A 268 5.52 11.23 -6.03
C ILE A 268 5.76 12.42 -6.96
N LYS A 269 6.90 13.13 -6.83
CA LYS A 269 7.25 14.21 -7.75
C LYS A 269 7.38 13.73 -9.18
N LEU A 270 8.06 12.59 -9.39
CA LEU A 270 8.18 11.98 -10.71
C LEU A 270 6.81 11.61 -11.29
N GLN A 271 5.95 10.96 -10.51
CA GLN A 271 4.60 10.59 -10.96
C GLN A 271 3.76 11.82 -11.34
N LYS A 272 3.75 12.84 -10.48
CA LYS A 272 2.96 14.07 -10.67
C LYS A 272 3.33 14.84 -11.96
N ASP A 273 4.60 14.83 -12.33
CA ASP A 273 5.12 15.58 -13.48
C ASP A 273 5.36 14.70 -14.72
N ALA A 274 5.05 13.41 -14.68
CA ALA A 274 5.17 12.49 -15.81
C ALA A 274 4.11 12.76 -16.90
N ALA A 275 4.38 12.30 -18.11
CA ALA A 275 3.38 12.21 -19.18
C ALA A 275 2.30 11.18 -18.80
N CYS A 276 2.75 10.01 -18.32
CA CYS A 276 1.89 8.98 -17.76
C CYS A 276 2.70 8.08 -16.81
N THR A 277 2.04 7.54 -15.77
CA THR A 277 2.61 6.51 -14.89
C THR A 277 2.05 5.15 -15.23
N ILE A 278 2.92 4.15 -15.37
CA ILE A 278 2.58 2.74 -15.64
C ILE A 278 2.95 1.93 -14.41
N SER A 279 1.98 1.32 -13.73
CA SER A 279 2.24 0.64 -12.47
C SER A 279 1.38 -0.61 -12.29
N ASP A 280 1.84 -1.54 -11.45
CA ASP A 280 1.06 -2.65 -10.93
C ASP A 280 0.74 -2.48 -9.42
N SER A 281 1.08 -1.34 -8.84
CA SER A 281 0.76 -1.02 -7.45
C SER A 281 -0.72 -0.67 -7.26
N GLY A 282 -1.33 -1.15 -6.17
CA GLY A 282 -2.70 -0.74 -5.80
C GLY A 282 -2.82 0.75 -5.43
N THR A 283 -1.72 1.38 -4.99
CA THR A 283 -1.74 2.81 -4.60
C THR A 283 -1.85 3.77 -5.78
N ILE A 284 -1.55 3.32 -7.00
CA ILE A 284 -1.60 4.18 -8.19
C ILE A 284 -2.99 4.81 -8.40
N SER A 285 -4.04 4.06 -8.09
CA SER A 285 -5.42 4.54 -8.19
C SER A 285 -5.70 5.70 -7.22
N GLU A 286 -5.19 5.61 -5.99
CA GLU A 286 -5.31 6.68 -4.99
C GLU A 286 -4.46 7.89 -5.37
N GLU A 287 -3.19 7.67 -5.71
CA GLU A 287 -2.22 8.71 -6.06
C GLU A 287 -2.64 9.49 -7.31
N SER A 288 -3.03 8.78 -8.38
CA SER A 288 -3.51 9.40 -9.62
C SER A 288 -4.81 10.18 -9.38
N SER A 289 -5.78 9.62 -8.65
CA SER A 289 -7.03 10.29 -8.33
C SER A 289 -6.81 11.59 -7.57
N ILE A 290 -5.97 11.56 -6.52
CA ILE A 290 -5.74 12.71 -5.64
C ILE A 290 -4.90 13.78 -6.32
N LEU A 291 -3.83 13.40 -7.01
CA LEU A 291 -2.85 14.33 -7.62
C LEU A 291 -3.15 14.69 -9.08
N LYS A 292 -4.18 14.08 -9.68
CA LYS A 292 -4.64 14.37 -11.04
C LYS A 292 -3.56 14.19 -12.12
N PHE A 293 -2.75 13.14 -12.01
CA PHE A 293 -1.81 12.78 -13.08
C PHE A 293 -2.29 11.57 -13.88
N PRO A 294 -1.95 11.47 -15.19
CA PRO A 294 -2.31 10.32 -16.01
C PRO A 294 -1.66 9.04 -15.52
N ALA A 295 -2.44 7.97 -15.39
CA ALA A 295 -1.93 6.68 -14.99
C ALA A 295 -2.68 5.52 -15.64
N ILE A 296 -1.96 4.41 -15.87
CA ILE A 296 -2.54 3.12 -16.24
C ILE A 296 -2.02 2.04 -15.31
N THR A 297 -2.82 1.00 -15.11
CA THR A 297 -2.36 -0.20 -14.41
C THR A 297 -2.29 -1.38 -15.38
N ILE A 298 -1.17 -2.11 -15.36
CA ILE A 298 -0.94 -3.28 -16.22
C ILE A 298 -1.40 -4.59 -15.54
N ARG A 299 -2.29 -4.51 -14.58
CA ARG A 299 -2.87 -5.66 -13.88
C ARG A 299 -4.02 -6.26 -14.66
N GLU A 300 -4.33 -7.53 -14.35
CA GLU A 300 -5.51 -8.25 -14.85
C GLU A 300 -6.66 -8.25 -13.82
N SER A 301 -6.37 -7.95 -12.56
CA SER A 301 -7.32 -7.79 -11.47
C SER A 301 -6.91 -6.65 -10.54
N HIS A 302 -7.86 -6.06 -9.81
CA HIS A 302 -7.59 -4.98 -8.87
C HIS A 302 -8.55 -5.00 -7.68
N GLU A 303 -8.14 -4.36 -6.62
CA GLU A 303 -8.89 -4.23 -5.36
C GLU A 303 -9.45 -2.82 -5.10
N ARG A 304 -9.54 -1.98 -6.14
CA ARG A 304 -9.94 -0.56 -6.05
C ARG A 304 -11.10 -0.21 -7.01
N PRO A 305 -12.29 -0.85 -6.86
CA PRO A 305 -13.42 -0.61 -7.76
C PRO A 305 -13.89 0.85 -7.73
N GLU A 306 -13.78 1.52 -6.58
CA GLU A 306 -14.14 2.93 -6.43
C GLU A 306 -13.33 3.89 -7.32
N ALA A 307 -12.12 3.52 -7.70
CA ALA A 307 -11.32 4.30 -8.65
C ALA A 307 -11.78 4.07 -10.09
N MET A 308 -12.29 2.88 -10.39
CA MET A 308 -12.84 2.55 -11.70
C MET A 308 -14.18 3.25 -11.91
N ASP A 309 -15.00 3.41 -10.87
CA ASP A 309 -16.26 4.17 -10.94
C ASP A 309 -16.04 5.62 -11.41
N GLU A 310 -14.92 6.23 -11.05
CA GLU A 310 -14.55 7.59 -11.45
C GLU A 310 -13.63 7.65 -12.69
N GLY A 311 -13.26 6.49 -13.27
CA GLY A 311 -12.38 6.42 -14.45
C GLY A 311 -10.98 7.00 -14.22
N THR A 312 -10.44 6.92 -13.00
CA THR A 312 -9.15 7.56 -12.65
C THR A 312 -7.94 6.89 -13.28
N VAL A 313 -8.02 5.61 -13.57
CA VAL A 313 -6.97 4.81 -14.21
C VAL A 313 -7.60 3.83 -15.20
N ILE A 314 -6.82 3.42 -16.21
CA ILE A 314 -7.22 2.34 -17.12
C ILE A 314 -6.46 1.07 -16.74
N MET A 315 -7.18 -0.04 -16.59
CA MET A 315 -6.58 -1.37 -16.44
C MET A 315 -6.34 -1.97 -17.83
N SER A 316 -5.09 -1.90 -18.31
CA SER A 316 -4.73 -2.27 -19.69
C SER A 316 -4.33 -3.74 -19.85
N GLY A 317 -3.95 -4.42 -18.76
CA GLY A 317 -3.26 -5.71 -18.84
C GLY A 317 -1.89 -5.61 -19.51
N LEU A 318 -1.40 -6.75 -20.03
CA LEU A 318 -0.07 -6.89 -20.63
C LEU A 318 -0.11 -7.01 -22.18
N ASN A 319 -1.20 -6.57 -22.82
CA ASN A 319 -1.26 -6.49 -24.27
C ASN A 319 -0.70 -5.15 -24.74
N CYS A 320 0.27 -5.15 -25.66
CA CYS A 320 1.00 -3.95 -26.12
C CYS A 320 0.06 -2.90 -26.73
N ASP A 321 -0.86 -3.30 -27.62
CA ASP A 321 -1.78 -2.37 -28.28
C ASP A 321 -2.75 -1.73 -27.29
N ASN A 322 -3.22 -2.51 -26.30
CA ASN A 322 -4.07 -2.00 -25.25
C ASN A 322 -3.32 -1.00 -24.37
N VAL A 323 -2.07 -1.28 -24.02
CA VAL A 323 -1.23 -0.37 -23.23
C VAL A 323 -1.00 0.94 -23.98
N LEU A 324 -0.61 0.92 -25.25
CA LEU A 324 -0.39 2.13 -26.05
C LEU A 324 -1.68 2.93 -26.21
N ARG A 325 -2.81 2.26 -26.48
CA ARG A 325 -4.13 2.90 -26.56
C ARG A 325 -4.53 3.54 -25.23
N SER A 326 -4.32 2.82 -24.12
CA SER A 326 -4.64 3.32 -22.78
C SER A 326 -3.81 4.55 -22.41
N ILE A 327 -2.50 4.51 -22.70
CA ILE A 327 -1.62 5.67 -22.52
C ILE A 327 -2.12 6.88 -23.30
N LYS A 328 -2.46 6.70 -24.58
CA LYS A 328 -3.00 7.77 -25.41
C LYS A 328 -4.24 8.41 -24.79
N VAL A 329 -5.20 7.57 -24.38
CA VAL A 329 -6.46 8.05 -23.78
C VAL A 329 -6.21 8.86 -22.51
N VAL A 330 -5.43 8.34 -21.54
CA VAL A 330 -5.21 9.05 -20.27
C VAL A 330 -4.34 10.30 -20.41
N MET A 331 -3.54 10.41 -21.47
CA MET A 331 -2.76 11.62 -21.77
C MET A 331 -3.61 12.72 -22.41
N GLU A 332 -4.55 12.35 -23.28
CA GLU A 332 -5.43 13.28 -24.01
C GLU A 332 -6.63 13.71 -23.15
N ASP A 333 -7.25 12.76 -22.43
CA ASP A 333 -8.37 13.04 -21.54
C ASP A 333 -7.96 12.84 -20.06
N ARG A 334 -7.80 13.98 -19.36
CA ARG A 334 -7.45 14.05 -17.94
C ARG A 334 -8.64 14.44 -17.06
N ASN A 335 -9.84 14.39 -17.63
CA ASN A 335 -11.03 14.88 -16.96
C ASN A 335 -11.71 13.76 -16.17
N PHE A 336 -11.35 13.64 -14.90
CA PHE A 336 -12.02 12.76 -13.96
C PHE A 336 -12.15 13.43 -12.59
N ASN A 337 -13.10 12.99 -11.78
CA ASN A 337 -13.28 13.49 -10.43
C ASN A 337 -12.31 12.79 -9.45
N ILE A 338 -12.00 13.46 -8.35
CA ILE A 338 -11.34 12.77 -7.24
C ILE A 338 -12.35 11.79 -6.65
N THR A 339 -11.97 10.53 -6.55
CA THR A 339 -12.78 9.50 -5.88
C THR A 339 -13.18 10.00 -4.49
N LYS A 340 -14.49 10.03 -4.21
CA LYS A 340 -15.04 10.59 -2.98
C LYS A 340 -14.39 10.00 -1.73
N ASP A 341 -14.18 8.71 -1.73
CA ASP A 341 -13.60 7.96 -0.60
C ASP A 341 -12.10 8.22 -0.39
N TYR A 342 -11.43 8.84 -1.37
CA TYR A 342 -10.03 9.22 -1.24
C TYR A 342 -9.81 10.62 -0.69
N LYS A 343 -10.80 11.53 -0.79
CA LYS A 343 -10.68 12.91 -0.33
C LYS A 343 -11.04 13.06 1.15
N VAL A 344 -10.19 12.54 2.04
CA VAL A 344 -10.38 12.63 3.49
C VAL A 344 -9.24 13.41 4.14
N GLU A 345 -9.54 14.60 4.70
CA GLU A 345 -8.52 15.55 5.20
C GLU A 345 -8.02 15.26 6.62
N ASN A 346 -8.79 14.57 7.43
CA ASN A 346 -8.52 14.40 8.87
C ASN A 346 -8.63 12.94 9.33
N LEU A 347 -8.22 12.01 8.48
CA LEU A 347 -8.34 10.59 8.74
C LEU A 347 -7.62 10.17 10.02
N SER A 348 -6.39 10.65 10.24
CA SER A 348 -5.61 10.32 11.44
C SER A 348 -6.35 10.66 12.72
N SER A 349 -7.03 11.81 12.77
CA SER A 349 -7.86 12.22 13.93
C SER A 349 -9.11 11.34 14.11
N LYS A 350 -9.70 10.90 13.00
CA LYS A 350 -10.83 9.96 12.99
C LYS A 350 -10.43 8.60 13.58
N ILE A 351 -9.28 8.07 13.14
CA ILE A 351 -8.75 6.78 13.62
C ILE A 351 -8.53 6.79 15.14
N ILE A 352 -7.89 7.84 15.68
CA ILE A 352 -7.68 7.96 17.13
C ILE A 352 -9.01 7.91 17.89
N LYS A 353 -10.02 8.67 17.44
CA LYS A 353 -11.34 8.69 18.09
C LYS A 353 -12.01 7.33 18.04
N ILE A 354 -11.89 6.60 16.93
CA ILE A 354 -12.42 5.24 16.79
C ILE A 354 -11.74 4.30 17.78
N ILE A 355 -10.41 4.29 17.83
CA ILE A 355 -9.64 3.42 18.73
C ILE A 355 -10.02 3.70 20.20
N LEU A 356 -10.05 4.98 20.60
CA LEU A 356 -10.42 5.36 21.97
C LEU A 356 -11.84 4.95 22.35
N SER A 357 -12.80 5.11 21.44
CA SER A 357 -14.21 4.80 21.69
C SER A 357 -14.46 3.28 21.69
N TYR A 358 -13.94 2.58 20.70
CA TYR A 358 -14.31 1.18 20.48
C TYR A 358 -13.47 0.18 21.27
N THR A 359 -12.31 0.55 21.81
CA THR A 359 -11.56 -0.33 22.72
C THR A 359 -12.40 -0.77 23.91
N HIS A 360 -13.11 0.19 24.52
CA HIS A 360 -14.02 -0.10 25.63
C HIS A 360 -15.23 -0.94 25.19
N TYR A 361 -15.81 -0.59 24.03
CA TYR A 361 -16.91 -1.35 23.44
C TYR A 361 -16.54 -2.82 23.22
N VAL A 362 -15.42 -3.09 22.57
CA VAL A 362 -14.93 -4.46 22.30
C VAL A 362 -14.70 -5.22 23.60
N ASN A 363 -14.04 -4.63 24.59
CA ASN A 363 -13.79 -5.26 25.87
C ASN A 363 -15.06 -5.64 26.61
N ASN A 364 -16.10 -4.78 26.57
CA ASN A 364 -17.35 -5.00 27.31
C ASN A 364 -18.33 -5.91 26.56
N PHE A 365 -18.53 -5.69 25.26
CA PHE A 365 -19.58 -6.37 24.50
C PHE A 365 -19.11 -7.65 23.81
N ILE A 366 -17.87 -7.67 23.30
CA ILE A 366 -17.32 -8.85 22.62
C ILE A 366 -16.62 -9.79 23.62
N TRP A 367 -15.67 -9.24 24.40
CA TRP A 367 -14.89 -10.04 25.33
C TRP A 367 -15.50 -10.21 26.72
N LYS A 368 -16.54 -9.43 27.07
CA LYS A 368 -17.25 -9.44 28.36
C LYS A 368 -16.30 -9.40 29.57
N LYS A 369 -15.17 -8.67 29.45
CA LYS A 369 -14.10 -8.65 30.47
C LYS A 369 -14.57 -8.09 31.82
N ASN A 370 -15.60 -7.23 31.84
CA ASN A 370 -16.09 -6.58 33.05
C ASN A 370 -17.38 -7.22 33.61
N GLN A 371 -17.87 -8.31 33.01
CA GLN A 371 -19.01 -9.05 33.57
C GLN A 371 -18.47 -9.98 34.67
N LYS A 372 -18.76 -9.66 35.95
CA LYS A 372 -18.65 -10.61 37.06
C LYS A 372 -19.79 -11.61 36.88
N TYR A 373 -19.50 -12.86 36.60
CA TYR A 373 -20.43 -13.97 36.71
C TYR A 373 -20.63 -14.31 38.19
#